data_98bbd60c8052a332f99a89ffa27f582a
#
_entry.id   98bbd60c8052a332f99a89ffa27f582a
#
_cell.length_a   1.000
_cell.length_b   1.000
_cell.length_c   1.000
_cell.angle_alpha   90.00
_cell.angle_beta   90.00
_cell.angle_gamma   90.00
#
_symmetry.space_group_name_H-M   'P 1'
#
loop_
_entity.id
_entity.type
_entity.pdbx_description
1 polymer ?
#
loop_
_entity_poly.entity_id
_entity_poly.type
_entity_poly.pdbx_seq_one_letter_code
_entity_poly.pdbx_strand_id
1 'polypeptide(L)'
;MQIEQMSATFGRLNGSQLDLQPGLNVICAPNESGKSTWCRFLQNMLYGVPTKERGLLADKNRYAPWSGSPMQGRLLLRNGDARYTLLRETRRTTAPMGDARLTYTGTADPVPGILAAEAGQYLLGIPREVFLRSAFIGQNALAVDQDAELERRIAALISTGEEDT
;
A
#
# COMPACT_ATOMS: atom_id res chain seq x y z
N MET A 1 -13.36 -1.33 -2.68
CA MET A 1 -12.73 -0.75 -1.48
C MET A 1 -12.52 0.74 -1.69
N GLN A 2 -12.75 1.57 -0.69
CA GLN A 2 -12.50 3.01 -0.69
C GLN A 2 -11.58 3.36 0.48
N ILE A 3 -10.61 4.23 0.25
CA ILE A 3 -9.80 4.84 1.32
C ILE A 3 -10.48 6.14 1.68
N GLU A 4 -10.84 6.32 2.94
CA GLU A 4 -11.50 7.54 3.43
C GLU A 4 -10.48 8.52 4.01
N GLN A 5 -9.43 8.01 4.67
CA GLN A 5 -8.40 8.84 5.28
C GLN A 5 -7.07 8.09 5.35
N MET A 6 -5.99 8.82 5.19
CA MET A 6 -4.61 8.38 5.46
C MET A 6 -3.96 9.30 6.47
N SER A 7 -3.30 8.74 7.49
CA SER A 7 -2.47 9.49 8.45
C SER A 7 -1.07 8.87 8.49
N ALA A 8 -0.02 9.68 8.39
CA ALA A 8 1.32 9.20 8.13
C ALA A 8 2.41 9.96 8.90
N THR A 9 3.33 9.19 9.49
CA THR A 9 4.68 9.62 9.82
C THR A 9 5.63 8.72 9.03
N PHE A 10 6.06 9.19 7.84
CA PHE A 10 6.73 8.40 6.83
C PHE A 10 7.49 9.30 5.85
N GLY A 11 8.81 9.16 5.74
CA GLY A 11 9.64 10.06 4.98
C GLY A 11 9.49 11.50 5.47
N ARG A 12 9.09 12.40 4.57
CA ARG A 12 8.83 13.80 4.94
C ARG A 12 7.46 14.06 5.58
N LEU A 13 6.54 13.08 5.53
CA LEU A 13 5.25 13.22 6.20
C LEU A 13 5.44 13.06 7.71
N ASN A 14 5.04 14.05 8.48
CA ASN A 14 5.19 14.08 9.93
C ASN A 14 3.84 14.35 10.58
N GLY A 15 3.15 13.28 11.02
CA GLY A 15 1.79 13.36 11.52
C GLY A 15 0.80 13.93 10.48
N SER A 16 1.14 13.82 9.20
CA SER A 16 0.35 14.39 8.11
C SER A 16 -0.91 13.57 7.89
N GLN A 17 -2.01 14.24 7.56
CA GLN A 17 -3.29 13.62 7.26
C GLN A 17 -3.77 14.02 5.85
N LEU A 18 -4.40 13.08 5.16
CA LEU A 18 -5.03 13.26 3.87
C LEU A 18 -6.41 12.61 3.89
N ASP A 19 -7.44 13.42 3.75
CA ASP A 19 -8.83 12.98 3.64
C ASP A 19 -9.20 12.81 2.18
N LEU A 20 -9.89 11.73 1.84
CA LEU A 20 -10.26 11.37 0.49
C LEU A 20 -11.79 11.26 0.36
N GLN A 21 -12.30 11.71 -0.77
CA GLN A 21 -13.72 11.62 -1.11
C GLN A 21 -13.98 10.43 -2.03
N PRO A 22 -15.23 9.95 -2.13
CA PRO A 22 -15.61 8.98 -3.15
C PRO A 22 -15.28 9.49 -4.56
N GLY A 23 -14.82 8.62 -5.44
CA GLY A 23 -14.49 8.93 -6.83
C GLY A 23 -13.07 9.44 -7.02
N LEU A 24 -12.87 10.33 -7.98
CA LEU A 24 -11.56 10.86 -8.34
C LEU A 24 -11.07 11.90 -7.32
N ASN A 25 -9.87 11.70 -6.79
CA ASN A 25 -9.19 12.66 -5.94
C ASN A 25 -7.93 13.17 -6.64
N VAL A 26 -7.79 14.47 -6.80
CA VAL A 26 -6.62 15.11 -7.40
C VAL A 26 -5.83 15.82 -6.32
N ILE A 27 -4.60 15.36 -6.07
CA ILE A 27 -3.69 15.96 -5.10
C ILE A 27 -2.73 16.90 -5.84
N CYS A 28 -3.01 18.19 -5.77
CA CYS A 28 -2.15 19.23 -6.35
C CYS A 28 -1.35 19.91 -5.24
N ALA A 29 -0.04 19.89 -5.35
CA ALA A 29 0.86 20.51 -4.38
C ALA A 29 2.23 20.79 -5.04
N PRO A 30 3.05 21.72 -4.52
CA PRO A 30 4.38 22.02 -5.05
C PRO A 30 5.27 20.79 -5.17
N ASN A 31 6.35 20.89 -5.94
CA ASN A 31 7.37 19.85 -5.97
C ASN A 31 7.93 19.63 -4.56
N GLU A 32 8.32 18.39 -4.28
CA GLU A 32 8.84 17.98 -2.97
C GLU A 32 7.85 18.08 -1.79
N SER A 33 6.57 18.33 -2.03
CA SER A 33 5.54 18.40 -0.96
C SER A 33 5.15 17.04 -0.36
N GLY A 34 5.68 15.93 -0.90
CA GLY A 34 5.35 14.58 -0.40
C GLY A 34 4.28 13.83 -1.19
N LYS A 35 3.87 14.31 -2.38
CA LYS A 35 2.88 13.60 -3.24
C LYS A 35 3.26 12.14 -3.49
N SER A 36 4.50 11.90 -3.98
CA SER A 36 5.00 10.54 -4.22
C SER A 36 5.21 9.75 -2.93
N THR A 37 5.44 10.44 -1.81
CA THR A 37 5.56 9.82 -0.48
C THR A 37 4.23 9.24 -0.04
N TRP A 38 3.11 9.91 -0.29
CA TRP A 38 1.77 9.38 -0.04
C TRP A 38 1.50 8.10 -0.82
N CYS A 39 1.91 8.04 -2.08
CA CYS A 39 1.76 6.85 -2.90
C CYS A 39 2.55 5.65 -2.33
N ARG A 40 3.81 5.86 -1.95
CA ARG A 40 4.63 4.82 -1.32
C ARG A 40 4.13 4.44 0.07
N PHE A 41 3.68 5.42 0.83
CA PHE A 41 3.04 5.19 2.12
C PHE A 41 1.86 4.22 1.98
N LEU A 42 0.95 4.48 1.05
CA LEU A 42 -0.20 3.60 0.80
C LEU A 42 0.21 2.16 0.48
N GLN A 43 1.21 1.98 -0.40
CA GLN A 43 1.73 0.64 -0.72
C GLN A 43 2.25 -0.07 0.52
N ASN A 44 3.04 0.64 1.34
CA ASN A 44 3.64 0.07 2.55
C ASN A 44 2.60 -0.15 3.66
N MET A 45 1.54 0.64 3.70
CA MET A 45 0.39 0.38 4.59
C MET A 45 -0.33 -0.91 4.21
N LEU A 46 -0.59 -1.14 2.93
CA LEU A 46 -1.32 -2.32 2.47
C LEU A 46 -0.49 -3.60 2.58
N TYR A 47 0.77 -3.57 2.16
CA TYR A 47 1.59 -4.78 2.00
C TYR A 47 2.83 -4.85 2.91
N GLY A 48 3.04 -3.86 3.78
CA GLY A 48 4.21 -3.77 4.65
C GLY A 48 5.46 -3.23 3.95
N VAL A 49 6.43 -2.81 4.75
CA VAL A 49 7.74 -2.32 4.27
C VAL A 49 8.64 -3.52 3.99
N PRO A 50 9.23 -3.64 2.77
CA PRO A 50 10.17 -4.70 2.47
C PRO A 50 11.41 -4.62 3.37
N THR A 51 11.64 -5.63 4.20
CA THR A 51 12.76 -5.66 5.16
C THR A 51 14.01 -6.33 4.60
N LYS A 52 13.86 -7.19 3.58
CA LYS A 52 14.98 -7.92 2.96
C LYS A 52 15.81 -7.04 2.02
N GLU A 53 15.22 -6.00 1.46
CA GLU A 53 15.92 -5.04 0.61
C GLU A 53 16.99 -4.29 1.41
N ARG A 54 18.13 -4.04 0.78
CA ARG A 54 19.29 -3.35 1.37
C ARG A 54 19.66 -2.15 0.52
N GLY A 55 20.43 -1.22 1.13
CA GLY A 55 20.90 -0.01 0.46
C GLY A 55 20.02 1.21 0.71
N LEU A 56 20.48 2.35 0.24
CA LEU A 56 19.84 3.66 0.49
C LEU A 56 18.47 3.78 -0.19
N LEU A 57 18.25 3.06 -1.29
CA LEU A 57 17.00 3.09 -2.05
C LEU A 57 15.92 2.15 -1.50
N ALA A 58 16.28 1.24 -0.57
CA ALA A 58 15.29 0.41 0.10
C ALA A 58 14.28 1.29 0.86
N ASP A 59 12.99 0.99 0.76
CA ASP A 59 11.91 1.81 1.33
C ASP A 59 12.12 2.11 2.82
N LYS A 60 12.61 1.13 3.59
CA LYS A 60 12.92 1.30 5.02
C LYS A 60 13.94 2.39 5.33
N ASN A 61 14.89 2.66 4.41
CA ASN A 61 15.92 3.68 4.57
C ASN A 61 15.48 4.99 3.90
N ARG A 62 14.98 4.89 2.67
CA ARG A 62 14.58 6.04 1.86
C ARG A 62 13.44 6.84 2.50
N TYR A 63 12.51 6.14 3.17
CA TYR A 63 11.35 6.76 3.81
C TYR A 63 11.43 6.78 5.33
N ALA A 64 12.64 6.65 5.90
CA ALA A 64 12.86 6.95 7.31
C ALA A 64 12.36 8.37 7.60
N PRO A 65 11.52 8.58 8.63
CA PRO A 65 10.96 9.89 8.91
C PRO A 65 12.05 10.94 9.18
N TRP A 66 11.98 12.07 8.50
CA TRP A 66 12.93 13.16 8.67
C TRP A 66 12.91 13.77 10.07
N SER A 67 11.78 13.60 10.78
CA SER A 67 11.64 13.99 12.19
C SER A 67 12.47 13.13 13.16
N GLY A 68 13.00 11.98 12.70
CA GLY A 68 13.63 10.98 13.57
C GLY A 68 12.64 10.10 14.33
N SER A 69 11.33 10.35 14.19
CA SER A 69 10.29 9.53 14.82
C SER A 69 10.18 8.16 14.15
N PRO A 70 9.68 7.12 14.83
CA PRO A 70 9.39 5.85 14.19
C PRO A 70 8.37 5.98 13.06
N MET A 71 8.54 5.19 11.98
CA MET A 71 7.52 5.09 10.94
C MET A 71 6.22 4.57 11.52
N GLN A 72 5.11 5.21 11.19
CA GLN A 72 3.78 4.75 11.56
C GLN A 72 2.72 5.27 10.60
N GLY A 73 1.59 4.59 10.57
CA GLY A 73 0.50 5.02 9.74
C GLY A 73 -0.84 4.42 10.10
N ARG A 74 -1.89 5.10 9.67
CA ARG A 74 -3.27 4.67 9.81
C ARG A 74 -4.01 4.90 8.49
N LEU A 75 -4.79 3.91 8.07
CA LEU A 75 -5.78 4.04 7.01
C LEU A 75 -7.17 3.82 7.58
N LEU A 76 -8.11 4.67 7.23
CA LEU A 76 -9.54 4.42 7.36
C LEU A 76 -10.05 3.96 6.00
N LEU A 77 -10.66 2.79 5.98
CA LEU A 77 -11.05 2.09 4.77
C LEU A 77 -12.53 1.71 4.85
N ARG A 78 -13.21 1.73 3.71
CA ARG A 78 -14.55 1.20 3.56
C ARG A 78 -14.59 0.15 2.45
N ASN A 79 -15.20 -0.99 2.75
CA ASN A 79 -15.42 -2.05 1.77
C ASN A 79 -16.87 -2.56 1.91
N GLY A 80 -17.72 -2.18 0.95
CA GLY A 80 -19.17 -2.33 1.11
C GLY A 80 -19.67 -1.49 2.30
N ASP A 81 -20.41 -2.14 3.20
CA ASP A 81 -20.97 -1.51 4.41
C ASP A 81 -19.99 -1.53 5.59
N ALA A 82 -18.91 -2.30 5.50
CA ALA A 82 -17.94 -2.41 6.57
C ALA A 82 -16.86 -1.34 6.48
N ARG A 83 -16.52 -0.77 7.64
CA ARG A 83 -15.41 0.17 7.80
C ARG A 83 -14.30 -0.45 8.62
N TYR A 84 -13.08 -0.25 8.16
CA TYR A 84 -11.87 -0.82 8.78
C TYR A 84 -10.87 0.27 9.11
N THR A 85 -10.14 0.04 10.18
CA THR A 85 -8.94 0.80 10.54
C THR A 85 -7.74 -0.12 10.43
N LEU A 86 -6.84 0.18 9.49
CA LEU A 86 -5.53 -0.47 9.39
C LEU A 86 -4.50 0.45 10.03
N LEU A 87 -3.86 -0.05 11.09
CA LEU A 87 -2.78 0.62 11.81
C LEU A 87 -1.48 -0.14 11.55
N ARG A 88 -0.39 0.57 11.28
CA ARG A 88 0.97 0.00 11.27
C ARG A 88 1.90 0.88 12.07
N GLU A 89 2.68 0.25 12.94
CA GLU A 89 3.63 0.91 13.83
C GLU A 89 4.99 0.22 13.78
N THR A 90 6.03 0.98 14.11
CA THR A 90 7.39 0.46 14.25
C THR A 90 7.68 0.18 15.71
N ARG A 91 7.71 -1.09 16.09
CA ARG A 91 8.18 -1.53 17.42
C ARG A 91 9.66 -1.91 17.41
N ARG A 92 10.17 -2.37 16.26
CA ARG A 92 11.56 -2.75 16.09
C ARG A 92 12.13 -1.99 14.90
N THR A 93 13.29 -1.37 15.05
CA THR A 93 13.96 -0.61 13.99
C THR A 93 14.31 -1.47 12.78
N THR A 94 14.52 -2.77 12.97
CA THR A 94 14.79 -3.74 11.90
C THR A 94 13.55 -4.09 11.08
N ALA A 95 12.35 -3.82 11.60
CA ALA A 95 11.07 -4.09 10.96
C ALA A 95 10.15 -2.85 11.02
N PRO A 96 10.47 -1.78 10.25
CA PRO A 96 9.63 -0.60 10.21
C PRO A 96 8.20 -0.94 9.79
N MET A 97 7.22 -0.36 10.48
CA MET A 97 5.78 -0.62 10.26
C MET A 97 5.40 -2.12 10.30
N GLY A 98 6.19 -2.91 11.02
CA GLY A 98 6.01 -4.37 11.09
C GLY A 98 4.90 -4.79 12.04
N ASP A 99 4.54 -3.97 13.03
CA ASP A 99 3.38 -4.21 13.90
C ASP A 99 2.12 -3.71 13.20
N ALA A 100 1.29 -4.63 12.74
CA ALA A 100 0.08 -4.32 11.99
C ALA A 100 -1.17 -4.75 12.76
N ARG A 101 -2.21 -3.91 12.74
CA ARG A 101 -3.53 -4.21 13.30
C ARG A 101 -4.62 -3.80 12.32
N LEU A 102 -5.55 -4.70 12.06
CA LEU A 102 -6.75 -4.44 11.27
C LEU A 102 -7.97 -4.66 12.17
N THR A 103 -8.73 -3.61 12.41
CA THR A 103 -9.91 -3.61 13.27
C THR A 103 -11.12 -3.06 12.53
N TYR A 104 -12.31 -3.33 13.02
CA TYR A 104 -13.49 -2.57 12.61
C TYR A 104 -13.38 -1.15 13.16
N THR A 105 -13.69 -0.15 12.32
CA THR A 105 -13.57 1.26 12.73
C THR A 105 -14.50 1.58 13.89
N GLY A 106 -13.94 2.22 14.92
CA GLY A 106 -14.67 2.57 16.14
C GLY A 106 -14.67 1.49 17.21
N THR A 107 -14.04 0.33 16.94
CA THR A 107 -13.88 -0.75 17.91
C THR A 107 -12.40 -1.11 18.07
N ALA A 108 -12.09 -1.85 19.12
CA ALA A 108 -10.78 -2.49 19.30
C ALA A 108 -10.76 -3.93 18.75
N ASP A 109 -11.88 -4.41 18.19
CA ASP A 109 -12.04 -5.79 17.77
C ASP A 109 -11.27 -6.05 16.49
N PRO A 110 -10.33 -7.02 16.50
CA PRO A 110 -9.62 -7.40 15.29
C PRO A 110 -10.58 -8.07 14.30
N VAL A 111 -10.31 -7.88 13.01
CA VAL A 111 -11.06 -8.58 11.96
C VAL A 111 -10.68 -10.05 11.99
N PRO A 112 -11.62 -10.97 12.25
CA PRO A 112 -11.31 -12.38 12.44
C PRO A 112 -10.82 -13.04 11.16
N GLY A 113 -9.90 -14.01 11.29
CA GLY A 113 -9.40 -14.81 10.18
C GLY A 113 -8.41 -14.09 9.25
N ILE A 114 -7.96 -12.88 9.61
CA ILE A 114 -7.04 -12.08 8.80
C ILE A 114 -5.76 -11.81 9.56
N LEU A 115 -4.63 -12.08 8.92
CA LEU A 115 -3.36 -11.55 9.37
C LEU A 115 -3.26 -10.08 8.93
N ALA A 116 -3.22 -9.16 9.90
CA ALA A 116 -3.15 -7.73 9.59
C ALA A 116 -1.91 -7.36 8.76
N ALA A 117 -0.84 -8.16 8.80
CA ALA A 117 0.32 -8.02 7.93
C ALA A 117 -0.04 -8.19 6.45
N GLU A 118 -1.04 -9.00 6.12
CA GLU A 118 -1.53 -9.32 4.78
C GLU A 118 -2.81 -8.54 4.42
N ALA A 119 -3.08 -7.45 5.13
CA ALA A 119 -4.31 -6.67 4.95
C ALA A 119 -4.57 -6.26 3.50
N GLY A 120 -3.52 -5.90 2.74
CA GLY A 120 -3.66 -5.52 1.33
C GLY A 120 -4.18 -6.66 0.47
N GLN A 121 -3.63 -7.86 0.63
CA GLN A 121 -4.07 -9.04 -0.11
C GLN A 121 -5.50 -9.42 0.25
N TYR A 122 -5.85 -9.35 1.53
CA TYR A 122 -7.22 -9.62 1.96
C TYR A 122 -8.23 -8.59 1.43
N LEU A 123 -7.94 -7.30 1.62
CA LEU A 123 -8.86 -6.21 1.27
C LEU A 123 -9.04 -6.03 -0.24
N LEU A 124 -8.00 -6.32 -1.03
CA LEU A 124 -7.99 -6.13 -2.48
C LEU A 124 -8.15 -7.44 -3.26
N GLY A 125 -7.97 -8.59 -2.62
CA GLY A 125 -8.00 -9.90 -3.28
C GLY A 125 -6.80 -10.18 -4.20
N ILE A 126 -5.76 -9.32 -4.18
CA ILE A 126 -4.60 -9.44 -5.07
C ILE A 126 -3.29 -9.33 -4.26
N PRO A 127 -2.23 -10.06 -4.64
CA PRO A 127 -0.92 -9.93 -4.03
C PRO A 127 -0.23 -8.61 -4.42
N ARG A 128 0.82 -8.26 -3.67
CA ARG A 128 1.58 -7.00 -3.84
C ARG A 128 2.08 -6.79 -5.28
N GLU A 129 2.60 -7.83 -5.90
CA GLU A 129 3.18 -7.78 -7.25
C GLU A 129 2.12 -7.40 -8.29
N VAL A 130 0.93 -7.99 -8.18
CA VAL A 130 -0.20 -7.68 -9.06
C VAL A 130 -0.69 -6.25 -8.81
N PHE A 131 -0.82 -5.84 -7.53
CA PHE A 131 -1.21 -4.47 -7.19
C PHE A 131 -0.27 -3.42 -7.80
N LEU A 132 1.05 -3.63 -7.69
CA LEU A 132 2.05 -2.70 -8.23
C LEU A 132 2.03 -2.59 -9.77
N ARG A 133 1.56 -3.62 -10.46
CA ARG A 133 1.49 -3.66 -11.93
C ARG A 133 0.15 -3.20 -12.49
N SER A 134 -0.94 -3.37 -11.75
CA SER A 134 -2.30 -3.13 -12.27
C SER A 134 -3.00 -1.92 -11.65
N ALA A 135 -2.80 -1.67 -10.36
CA ALA A 135 -3.53 -0.65 -9.62
C ALA A 135 -2.67 0.57 -9.27
N PHE A 136 -1.36 0.52 -9.53
CA PHE A 136 -0.43 1.58 -9.20
C PHE A 136 0.40 1.99 -10.42
N ILE A 137 0.18 3.22 -10.90
CA ILE A 137 0.95 3.78 -12.01
C ILE A 137 1.97 4.75 -11.43
N GLY A 138 3.25 4.35 -11.41
CA GLY A 138 4.35 5.21 -10.99
C GLY A 138 4.75 6.21 -12.07
N GLN A 139 5.52 7.22 -11.69
CA GLN A 139 5.93 8.32 -12.55
C GLN A 139 6.72 7.88 -13.82
N ASN A 140 7.38 6.72 -13.77
CA ASN A 140 8.15 6.15 -14.90
C ASN A 140 7.61 4.78 -15.35
N ALA A 141 6.42 4.38 -14.92
CA ALA A 141 5.87 3.05 -15.18
C ALA A 141 5.16 2.93 -16.53
N LEU A 142 5.25 3.93 -17.39
CA LEU A 142 4.71 3.91 -18.76
C LEU A 142 5.69 3.28 -19.76
N ALA A 143 6.93 2.97 -19.38
CA ALA A 143 7.79 2.12 -20.18
C ALA A 143 7.26 0.68 -20.09
N VAL A 144 6.69 0.19 -21.16
CA VAL A 144 6.32 -1.22 -21.32
C VAL A 144 7.62 -2.00 -21.50
N ASP A 145 8.25 -2.37 -20.40
CA ASP A 145 9.28 -3.41 -20.46
C ASP A 145 8.55 -4.72 -20.77
N GLN A 146 8.94 -5.34 -21.89
CA GLN A 146 8.46 -6.68 -22.25
C GLN A 146 8.92 -7.65 -21.17
N ASP A 147 8.02 -7.96 -20.23
CA ASP A 147 8.25 -8.95 -19.20
C ASP A 147 7.84 -10.31 -19.75
N ALA A 148 8.82 -11.16 -20.01
CA ALA A 148 8.61 -12.53 -20.53
C ALA A 148 7.67 -13.37 -19.64
N GLU A 149 7.52 -13.03 -18.37
CA GLU A 149 6.58 -13.66 -17.44
C GLU A 149 5.13 -13.22 -17.72
N LEU A 150 4.92 -11.94 -18.04
CA LEU A 150 3.61 -11.41 -18.43
C LEU A 150 3.16 -12.01 -19.77
N GLU A 151 4.06 -12.10 -20.75
CA GLU A 151 3.79 -12.72 -22.06
C GLU A 151 3.42 -14.18 -21.92
N ARG A 152 4.12 -14.95 -21.08
CA ARG A 152 3.78 -16.35 -20.81
C ARG A 152 2.40 -16.51 -20.15
N ARG A 153 2.03 -15.63 -19.22
CA ARG A 153 0.71 -15.69 -18.56
C ARG A 153 -0.42 -15.28 -19.48
N ILE A 154 -0.19 -14.28 -20.34
CA ILE A 154 -1.16 -13.90 -21.37
C ILE A 154 -1.33 -15.04 -22.39
N ALA A 155 -0.23 -15.64 -22.86
CA ALA A 155 -0.28 -16.78 -23.76
C ALA A 155 -0.99 -17.99 -23.15
N ALA A 156 -0.76 -18.27 -21.86
CA ALA A 156 -1.45 -19.35 -21.15
C ALA A 156 -2.97 -19.09 -21.02
N LEU A 157 -3.39 -17.84 -20.80
CA LEU A 157 -4.82 -17.48 -20.74
C LEU A 157 -5.51 -17.57 -22.11
N ILE A 158 -4.79 -17.25 -23.20
CA ILE A 158 -5.32 -17.37 -24.56
C ILE A 158 -5.44 -18.86 -24.95
N SER A 159 -4.45 -19.70 -24.61
CA SER A 159 -4.49 -21.13 -24.94
C SER A 159 -5.55 -21.92 -24.17
N THR A 160 -5.96 -21.47 -22.98
CA THR A 160 -7.05 -22.10 -22.22
C THR A 160 -8.45 -21.64 -22.67
N GLY A 161 -8.54 -20.58 -23.47
CA GLY A 161 -9.81 -20.07 -24.01
C GLY A 161 -10.24 -20.69 -25.36
N GLU A 162 -9.40 -21.51 -26.00
CA GLU A 162 -9.71 -22.12 -27.32
C GLU A 162 -10.26 -23.57 -27.24
N GLU A 163 -10.45 -24.14 -26.05
CA GLU A 163 -10.98 -25.51 -25.91
C GLU A 163 -12.49 -25.62 -25.64
N ASP A 164 -13.28 -24.56 -25.84
CA ASP A 164 -14.75 -24.61 -25.71
C ASP A 164 -15.44 -24.17 -27.00
N THR A 165 -15.31 -24.98 -28.06
CA THR A 165 -16.21 -24.97 -29.23
C THR A 165 -16.44 -26.39 -29.76
#